data_30ba6c850e881ef0b4ccef8ec72ce043
#
_entry.id   30ba6c850e881ef0b4ccef8ec72ce043
#
_cell.length_a   1.000
_cell.length_b   1.000
_cell.length_c   1.000
_cell.angle_alpha   90.00
_cell.angle_beta   90.00
_cell.angle_gamma   90.00
#
_symmetry.space_group_name_H-M   'P 1'
#
loop_
_entity.id
_entity.type
_entity.pdbx_description
1 polymer ?
#
loop_
_entity_poly.entity_id
_entity_poly.type
_entity_poly.pdbx_seq_one_letter_code
_entity_poly.pdbx_strand_id
1 'polypeptide(L)'
;MTLLALLIGLFVERLATQHFHLRRLRWLDRAIDAGFRQGDKVANWPPLIPVVILAILLVLPVTGIWLGLGDRWFGFPFLVLSIIVLFFSLGPKDIGNDVTEYCRAVEDDDVVRIAETARSLSEKDVPEDAEARMQMVEEAVCVQANYRLFAVVFWFALLGPVGAWAYRVTDLIRRRAVFNVLRTDDVAESQSMVGAAEMLHGWVAWIPARLTAIGYAMAGSFDGALSAWRETSSDERLPLHEQSEQLLARVGVSALALQLLDGESLSARGVRGARAANGLVVRLLTIWAVVIGAMTLYGFSVL
;
A
#
# COMPACT_ATOMS: atom_id res chain seq x y z
N MET A 1 1.19 -15.35 19.55
CA MET A 1 2.46 -14.61 19.38
C MET A 1 2.41 -13.66 18.19
N THR A 2 1.92 -14.07 17.03
CA THR A 2 1.84 -13.24 15.79
C THR A 2 1.06 -11.93 15.95
N LEU A 3 -0.13 -11.96 16.56
CA LEU A 3 -0.95 -10.77 16.76
C LEU A 3 -0.31 -9.78 17.76
N LEU A 4 0.36 -10.28 18.79
CA LEU A 4 1.11 -9.44 19.72
C LEU A 4 2.32 -8.78 19.01
N ALA A 5 3.03 -9.52 18.15
CA ALA A 5 4.10 -8.98 17.31
C ALA A 5 3.58 -7.88 16.37
N LEU A 6 2.35 -8.05 15.83
CA LEU A 6 1.72 -7.06 14.97
C LEU A 6 1.40 -5.76 15.73
N LEU A 7 0.81 -5.85 16.92
CA LEU A 7 0.51 -4.68 17.75
C LEU A 7 1.80 -3.96 18.17
N ILE A 8 2.81 -4.71 18.63
CA ILE A 8 4.12 -4.13 18.98
C ILE A 8 4.78 -3.54 17.74
N GLY A 9 4.74 -4.23 16.60
CA GLY A 9 5.32 -3.75 15.33
C GLY A 9 4.70 -2.44 14.84
N LEU A 10 3.37 -2.32 14.90
CA LEU A 10 2.65 -1.08 14.57
C LEU A 10 3.00 0.05 15.55
N PHE A 11 3.16 -0.27 16.84
CA PHE A 11 3.55 0.71 17.85
C PHE A 11 5.00 1.17 17.67
N VAL A 12 5.92 0.24 17.43
CA VAL A 12 7.32 0.53 17.11
C VAL A 12 7.45 1.34 15.83
N GLU A 13 6.64 1.03 14.83
CA GLU A 13 6.59 1.81 13.59
C GLU A 13 6.26 3.28 13.87
N ARG A 14 5.20 3.53 14.63
CA ARG A 14 4.78 4.90 14.95
C ARG A 14 5.83 5.69 15.73
N LEU A 15 6.61 5.01 16.57
CA LEU A 15 7.75 5.60 17.31
C LEU A 15 8.99 5.78 16.44
N ALA A 16 9.28 4.79 15.57
CA ALA A 16 10.50 4.77 14.77
C ALA A 16 10.42 5.66 13.52
N THR A 17 9.22 5.98 13.04
CA THR A 17 9.02 6.87 11.87
C THR A 17 9.61 8.26 12.10
N GLN A 18 9.74 8.69 13.36
CA GLN A 18 10.35 9.97 13.71
C GLN A 18 11.89 9.97 13.66
N HIS A 19 12.56 8.82 13.65
CA HIS A 19 14.01 8.74 13.86
C HIS A 19 14.83 7.99 12.79
N PHE A 20 14.23 7.18 11.92
CA PHE A 20 15.02 6.32 11.03
C PHE A 20 14.66 6.44 9.54
N HIS A 21 15.58 7.05 8.76
CA HIS A 21 15.57 7.07 7.29
C HIS A 21 16.01 5.74 6.65
N LEU A 22 16.10 4.64 7.43
CA LEU A 22 16.70 3.36 7.06
C LEU A 22 15.83 2.45 6.19
N ARG A 23 14.57 2.84 5.88
CA ARG A 23 13.63 2.01 5.12
C ARG A 23 13.88 1.93 3.61
N ARG A 24 14.93 2.57 3.08
CA ARG A 24 15.26 2.47 1.65
C ARG A 24 16.02 1.17 1.40
N LEU A 25 15.32 0.15 0.91
CA LEU A 25 15.86 -1.16 0.55
C LEU A 25 16.62 -1.10 -0.80
N ARG A 26 17.62 -0.23 -0.93
CA ARG A 26 18.39 -0.04 -2.17
C ARG A 26 19.09 -1.31 -2.69
N TRP A 27 19.40 -2.25 -1.80
CA TRP A 27 19.96 -3.54 -2.19
C TRP A 27 18.93 -4.40 -2.92
N LEU A 28 17.65 -4.29 -2.52
CA LEU A 28 16.56 -5.02 -3.14
C LEU A 28 16.27 -4.48 -4.56
N ASP A 29 16.39 -3.17 -4.77
CA ASP A 29 16.28 -2.57 -6.11
C ASP A 29 17.30 -3.19 -7.08
N ARG A 30 18.54 -3.38 -6.62
CA ARG A 30 19.59 -4.04 -7.44
C ARG A 30 19.27 -5.50 -7.72
N ALA A 31 18.72 -6.22 -6.75
CA ALA A 31 18.33 -7.62 -6.92
C ALA A 31 17.17 -7.75 -7.90
N ILE A 32 16.19 -6.84 -7.83
CA ILE A 32 15.05 -6.79 -8.77
C ILE A 32 15.55 -6.47 -10.19
N ASP A 33 16.42 -5.47 -10.35
CA ASP A 33 16.98 -5.13 -11.66
C ASP A 33 17.82 -6.28 -12.25
N ALA A 34 18.55 -7.00 -11.41
CA ALA A 34 19.27 -8.19 -11.84
C ALA A 34 18.33 -9.31 -12.29
N GLY A 35 17.19 -9.47 -11.57
CA GLY A 35 16.15 -10.43 -11.92
C GLY A 35 15.48 -10.09 -13.25
N PHE A 36 15.15 -8.83 -13.50
CA PHE A 36 14.59 -8.40 -14.79
C PHE A 36 15.56 -8.64 -15.94
N ARG A 37 16.84 -8.25 -15.82
CA ARG A 37 17.86 -8.52 -16.84
C ARG A 37 18.10 -10.01 -17.12
N GLN A 38 17.81 -10.90 -16.17
CA GLN A 38 17.88 -12.34 -16.41
C GLN A 38 16.58 -12.87 -17.03
N GLY A 39 15.43 -12.30 -16.65
CA GLY A 39 14.15 -12.61 -17.25
C GLY A 39 14.12 -12.32 -18.75
N ASP A 40 14.69 -11.18 -19.17
CA ASP A 40 14.78 -10.76 -20.57
C ASP A 40 15.59 -11.76 -21.44
N LYS A 41 16.56 -12.48 -20.87
CA LYS A 41 17.32 -13.52 -21.57
C LYS A 41 16.53 -14.79 -21.88
N VAL A 42 15.40 -14.97 -21.23
CA VAL A 42 14.50 -16.12 -21.40
C VAL A 42 13.28 -15.72 -22.23
N ALA A 43 13.52 -15.13 -23.39
CA ALA A 43 12.52 -14.51 -24.28
C ALA A 43 11.33 -15.40 -24.69
N ASN A 44 11.43 -16.73 -24.51
CA ASN A 44 10.37 -17.67 -24.86
C ASN A 44 9.35 -17.95 -23.73
N TRP A 45 9.51 -17.36 -22.56
CA TRP A 45 8.61 -17.59 -21.43
C TRP A 45 7.58 -16.46 -21.30
N PRO A 46 6.34 -16.79 -20.89
CA PRO A 46 5.38 -15.75 -20.53
C PRO A 46 5.96 -14.81 -19.47
N PRO A 47 5.83 -13.48 -19.61
CA PRO A 47 6.46 -12.48 -18.72
C PRO A 47 6.13 -12.67 -17.23
N LEU A 48 5.00 -13.31 -16.94
CA LEU A 48 4.57 -13.61 -15.56
C LEU A 48 5.52 -14.60 -14.86
N ILE A 49 6.08 -15.57 -15.61
CA ILE A 49 6.92 -16.63 -15.00
C ILE A 49 8.19 -16.06 -14.37
N PRO A 50 9.04 -15.27 -15.07
CA PRO A 50 10.22 -14.69 -14.46
C PRO A 50 9.89 -13.75 -13.29
N VAL A 51 8.77 -13.01 -13.35
CA VAL A 51 8.33 -12.15 -12.25
C VAL A 51 7.94 -12.97 -11.01
N VAL A 52 7.23 -14.09 -11.17
CA VAL A 52 6.88 -15.00 -10.08
C VAL A 52 8.14 -15.66 -9.49
N ILE A 53 9.06 -16.14 -10.34
CA ILE A 53 10.32 -16.73 -9.87
C ILE A 53 11.11 -15.70 -9.05
N LEU A 54 11.22 -14.48 -9.53
CA LEU A 54 11.89 -13.38 -8.82
C LEU A 54 11.24 -13.12 -7.46
N ALA A 55 9.92 -13.07 -7.40
CA ALA A 55 9.18 -12.89 -6.15
C ALA A 55 9.47 -14.02 -5.17
N ILE A 56 9.43 -15.29 -5.63
CA ILE A 56 9.74 -16.45 -4.80
C ILE A 56 11.19 -16.37 -4.28
N LEU A 57 12.17 -16.08 -5.14
CA LEU A 57 13.58 -15.96 -4.75
C LEU A 57 13.80 -14.90 -3.66
N LEU A 58 13.06 -13.77 -3.72
CA LEU A 58 13.18 -12.71 -2.73
C LEU A 58 12.44 -13.02 -1.42
N VAL A 59 11.45 -13.92 -1.44
CA VAL A 59 10.72 -14.36 -0.24
C VAL A 59 11.44 -15.53 0.46
N LEU A 60 12.13 -16.37 -0.28
CA LEU A 60 12.83 -17.57 0.25
C LEU A 60 13.73 -17.29 1.46
N PRO A 61 14.58 -16.24 1.52
CA PRO A 61 15.45 -16.00 2.66
C PRO A 61 14.67 -15.81 3.97
N VAL A 62 13.59 -15.02 3.92
CA VAL A 62 12.74 -14.77 5.11
C VAL A 62 12.02 -16.05 5.52
N THR A 63 11.52 -16.82 4.55
CA THR A 63 10.88 -18.11 4.80
C THR A 63 11.88 -19.12 5.41
N GLY A 64 13.12 -19.19 4.90
CA GLY A 64 14.15 -20.05 5.42
C GLY A 64 14.55 -19.72 6.86
N ILE A 65 14.69 -18.43 7.18
CA ILE A 65 14.95 -17.96 8.55
C ILE A 65 13.76 -18.32 9.46
N TRP A 66 12.54 -18.06 8.99
CA TRP A 66 11.33 -18.36 9.75
C TRP A 66 11.21 -19.85 10.08
N LEU A 67 11.42 -20.75 9.12
CA LEU A 67 11.39 -22.19 9.33
C LEU A 67 12.56 -22.69 10.22
N GLY A 68 13.73 -22.05 10.11
CA GLY A 68 14.91 -22.40 10.88
C GLY A 68 14.86 -21.99 12.35
N LEU A 69 14.11 -20.94 12.68
CA LEU A 69 13.97 -20.45 14.05
C LEU A 69 13.11 -21.40 14.91
N GLY A 70 12.05 -22.01 14.35
CA GLY A 70 11.15 -22.90 15.06
C GLY A 70 10.63 -22.31 16.37
N ASP A 71 10.20 -23.19 17.30
CA ASP A 71 9.72 -22.81 18.66
C ASP A 71 10.85 -22.61 19.68
N ARG A 72 12.06 -22.36 19.23
CA ARG A 72 13.23 -22.21 20.10
C ARG A 72 13.11 -20.94 20.98
N TRP A 73 13.51 -21.03 22.24
CA TRP A 73 13.57 -19.91 23.17
C TRP A 73 12.22 -19.21 23.40
N PHE A 74 11.15 -19.96 23.64
CA PHE A 74 9.82 -19.41 23.95
C PHE A 74 9.26 -18.47 22.86
N GLY A 75 9.70 -18.61 21.61
CA GLY A 75 9.25 -17.79 20.49
C GLY A 75 9.82 -16.36 20.45
N PHE A 76 10.77 -16.00 21.30
CA PHE A 76 11.39 -14.67 21.31
C PHE A 76 12.10 -14.33 19.98
N PRO A 77 12.91 -15.22 19.37
CA PRO A 77 13.52 -14.95 18.08
C PRO A 77 12.47 -14.74 16.97
N PHE A 78 11.37 -15.47 17.03
CA PHE A 78 10.23 -15.30 16.13
C PHE A 78 9.59 -13.92 16.29
N LEU A 79 9.39 -13.43 17.50
CA LEU A 79 8.86 -12.10 17.77
C LEU A 79 9.77 -11.01 17.17
N VAL A 80 11.08 -11.11 17.40
CA VAL A 80 12.07 -10.15 16.85
C VAL A 80 12.05 -10.16 15.32
N LEU A 81 12.09 -11.34 14.70
CA LEU A 81 11.98 -11.47 13.23
C LEU A 81 10.68 -10.83 12.72
N SER A 82 9.57 -11.12 13.38
CA SER A 82 8.25 -10.59 13.00
C SER A 82 8.21 -9.06 13.03
N ILE A 83 8.77 -8.44 14.08
CA ILE A 83 8.85 -6.99 14.22
C ILE A 83 9.75 -6.39 13.12
N ILE A 84 10.92 -7.00 12.87
CA ILE A 84 11.85 -6.54 11.83
C ILE A 84 11.19 -6.62 10.45
N VAL A 85 10.61 -7.77 10.11
CA VAL A 85 9.96 -7.97 8.82
C VAL A 85 8.78 -7.01 8.64
N LEU A 86 7.94 -6.85 9.67
CA LEU A 86 6.82 -5.91 9.61
C LEU A 86 7.31 -4.48 9.40
N PHE A 87 8.35 -4.06 10.14
CA PHE A 87 8.96 -2.74 10.00
C PHE A 87 9.43 -2.45 8.56
N PHE A 88 10.06 -3.41 7.89
CA PHE A 88 10.49 -3.26 6.50
C PHE A 88 9.37 -3.46 5.48
N SER A 89 8.30 -4.17 5.84
CA SER A 89 7.14 -4.41 4.97
C SER A 89 6.19 -3.23 4.93
N LEU A 90 6.04 -2.49 6.03
CA LEU A 90 5.30 -1.24 6.05
C LEU A 90 6.00 -0.18 5.20
N GLY A 91 5.24 0.69 4.54
CA GLY A 91 5.77 1.67 3.59
C GLY A 91 6.87 2.58 4.16
N PRO A 92 7.74 3.13 3.30
CA PRO A 92 8.90 3.93 3.75
C PRO A 92 8.52 5.28 4.35
N LYS A 93 7.33 5.79 4.05
CA LYS A 93 6.80 7.06 4.56
C LYS A 93 5.42 6.82 5.16
N ASP A 94 5.15 7.52 6.25
CA ASP A 94 3.80 7.61 6.83
C ASP A 94 2.91 8.48 5.93
N ILE A 95 1.72 7.96 5.60
CA ILE A 95 0.73 8.66 4.77
C ILE A 95 0.32 9.98 5.44
N GLY A 96 0.19 9.98 6.76
CA GLY A 96 -0.13 11.19 7.52
C GLY A 96 0.89 12.31 7.35
N ASN A 97 2.18 11.95 7.26
CA ASN A 97 3.25 12.91 6.99
C ASN A 97 3.18 13.44 5.55
N ASP A 98 2.98 12.54 4.55
CA ASP A 98 2.83 12.95 3.15
C ASP A 98 1.62 13.90 2.97
N VAL A 99 0.48 13.60 3.62
CA VAL A 99 -0.70 14.47 3.63
C VAL A 99 -0.41 15.81 4.31
N THR A 100 0.34 15.81 5.41
CA THR A 100 0.71 17.04 6.13
C THR A 100 1.63 17.92 5.27
N GLU A 101 2.59 17.32 4.56
CA GLU A 101 3.47 18.03 3.63
C GLU A 101 2.68 18.64 2.47
N TYR A 102 1.72 17.88 1.90
CA TYR A 102 0.82 18.39 0.86
C TYR A 102 -0.03 19.56 1.35
N CYS A 103 -0.66 19.42 2.53
CA CYS A 103 -1.48 20.50 3.09
C CYS A 103 -0.68 21.78 3.32
N ARG A 104 0.56 21.68 3.82
CA ARG A 104 1.45 22.84 3.99
C ARG A 104 1.80 23.48 2.65
N ALA A 105 2.13 22.68 1.64
CA ALA A 105 2.42 23.20 0.31
C ALA A 105 1.23 23.98 -0.30
N VAL A 106 -0.01 23.49 -0.06
CA VAL A 106 -1.23 24.18 -0.49
C VAL A 106 -1.49 25.46 0.34
N GLU A 107 -1.25 25.43 1.65
CA GLU A 107 -1.38 26.60 2.54
C GLU A 107 -0.33 27.70 2.21
N ASP A 108 0.88 27.29 1.78
CA ASP A 108 1.97 28.17 1.37
C ASP A 108 1.83 28.67 -0.09
N ASP A 109 0.84 28.16 -0.85
CA ASP A 109 0.62 28.44 -2.30
C ASP A 109 1.86 28.13 -3.18
N ASP A 110 2.66 27.14 -2.77
CA ASP A 110 3.87 26.70 -3.48
C ASP A 110 3.51 25.65 -4.54
N VAL A 111 3.27 26.11 -5.77
CA VAL A 111 2.84 25.27 -6.91
C VAL A 111 3.80 24.10 -7.17
N VAL A 112 5.12 24.32 -7.02
CA VAL A 112 6.13 23.29 -7.26
C VAL A 112 6.03 22.20 -6.18
N ARG A 113 5.98 22.60 -4.92
CA ARG A 113 5.83 21.66 -3.80
C ARG A 113 4.49 20.94 -3.81
N ILE A 114 3.40 21.60 -4.21
CA ILE A 114 2.08 20.97 -4.40
C ILE A 114 2.19 19.82 -5.39
N ALA A 115 2.80 20.06 -6.57
CA ALA A 115 2.96 19.03 -7.58
C ALA A 115 3.88 17.89 -7.12
N GLU A 116 4.98 18.17 -6.44
CA GLU A 116 5.91 17.17 -5.91
C GLU A 116 5.27 16.28 -4.84
N THR A 117 4.56 16.90 -3.89
CA THR A 117 3.88 16.17 -2.81
C THR A 117 2.70 15.35 -3.32
N ALA A 118 1.90 15.89 -4.25
CA ALA A 118 0.82 15.16 -4.92
C ALA A 118 1.36 13.97 -5.72
N ARG A 119 2.48 14.11 -6.45
CA ARG A 119 3.13 13.01 -7.15
C ARG A 119 3.67 11.94 -6.20
N SER A 120 4.23 12.34 -5.05
CA SER A 120 4.70 11.40 -4.02
C SER A 120 3.58 10.55 -3.43
N LEU A 121 2.36 11.10 -3.34
CA LEU A 121 1.17 10.40 -2.86
C LEU A 121 0.56 9.49 -3.92
N SER A 122 0.33 10.00 -5.14
CA SER A 122 -0.40 9.28 -6.18
C SER A 122 0.44 8.25 -6.95
N GLU A 123 1.77 8.48 -7.02
CA GLU A 123 2.68 7.73 -7.92
C GLU A 123 2.29 7.82 -9.41
N LYS A 124 1.43 8.79 -9.76
CA LYS A 124 0.93 9.08 -11.11
C LYS A 124 1.27 10.50 -11.52
N ASP A 125 1.07 10.81 -12.79
CA ASP A 125 1.19 12.18 -13.27
C ASP A 125 0.14 13.08 -12.65
N VAL A 126 0.56 14.27 -12.27
CA VAL A 126 -0.27 15.23 -11.52
C VAL A 126 -1.02 16.12 -12.50
N PRO A 127 -2.36 16.21 -12.44
CA PRO A 127 -3.13 17.11 -13.26
C PRO A 127 -2.77 18.57 -13.00
N GLU A 128 -2.77 19.39 -14.07
CA GLU A 128 -2.58 20.85 -13.97
C GLU A 128 -3.80 21.51 -13.30
N ASP A 129 -4.99 20.99 -13.57
CA ASP A 129 -6.20 21.47 -12.97
C ASP A 129 -6.24 21.23 -11.46
N ALA A 130 -6.57 22.27 -10.69
CA ALA A 130 -6.52 22.23 -9.24
C ALA A 130 -7.59 21.30 -8.63
N GLU A 131 -8.78 21.25 -9.22
CA GLU A 131 -9.87 20.41 -8.74
C GLU A 131 -9.59 18.92 -8.99
N ALA A 132 -9.14 18.58 -10.21
CA ALA A 132 -8.72 17.22 -10.55
C ALA A 132 -7.54 16.76 -9.69
N ARG A 133 -6.59 17.65 -9.38
CA ARG A 133 -5.46 17.35 -8.49
C ARG A 133 -5.90 17.08 -7.06
N MET A 134 -6.85 17.86 -6.51
CA MET A 134 -7.40 17.63 -5.18
C MET A 134 -8.08 16.26 -5.09
N GLN A 135 -8.95 15.94 -6.06
CA GLN A 135 -9.61 14.65 -6.13
C GLN A 135 -8.59 13.52 -6.21
N MET A 136 -7.59 13.63 -7.07
CA MET A 136 -6.51 12.65 -7.20
C MET A 136 -5.79 12.42 -5.86
N VAL A 137 -5.53 13.45 -5.07
CA VAL A 137 -4.87 13.33 -3.75
C VAL A 137 -5.78 12.60 -2.76
N GLU A 138 -7.07 12.92 -2.69
CA GLU A 138 -8.04 12.22 -1.84
C GLU A 138 -8.10 10.73 -2.19
N GLU A 139 -8.19 10.39 -3.47
CA GLU A 139 -8.17 9.02 -3.99
C GLU A 139 -6.86 8.31 -3.66
N ALA A 140 -5.72 9.00 -3.89
CA ALA A 140 -4.40 8.45 -3.65
C ALA A 140 -4.18 8.09 -2.18
N VAL A 141 -4.63 8.91 -1.22
CA VAL A 141 -4.55 8.62 0.21
C VAL A 141 -5.27 7.30 0.52
N CYS A 142 -6.47 7.08 -0.03
CA CYS A 142 -7.24 5.86 0.19
C CYS A 142 -6.57 4.62 -0.44
N VAL A 143 -6.03 4.75 -1.64
CA VAL A 143 -5.33 3.65 -2.34
C VAL A 143 -4.02 3.31 -1.63
N GLN A 144 -3.20 4.31 -1.33
CA GLN A 144 -1.89 4.12 -0.70
C GLN A 144 -2.01 3.57 0.73
N ALA A 145 -3.08 3.90 1.46
CA ALA A 145 -3.34 3.31 2.77
C ALA A 145 -3.50 1.79 2.70
N ASN A 146 -4.18 1.27 1.67
CA ASN A 146 -4.24 -0.17 1.45
C ASN A 146 -2.85 -0.74 1.12
N TYR A 147 -2.14 -0.16 0.17
CA TYR A 147 -0.86 -0.71 -0.30
C TYR A 147 0.27 -0.64 0.73
N ARG A 148 0.33 0.43 1.51
CA ARG A 148 1.41 0.65 2.48
C ARG A 148 1.12 0.05 3.86
N LEU A 149 -0.16 -0.13 4.22
CA LEU A 149 -0.55 -0.51 5.57
C LEU A 149 -1.51 -1.70 5.61
N PHE A 150 -2.77 -1.56 5.13
CA PHE A 150 -3.81 -2.55 5.39
C PHE A 150 -3.55 -3.91 4.75
N ALA A 151 -3.04 -3.95 3.52
CA ALA A 151 -2.69 -5.21 2.87
C ALA A 151 -1.50 -5.90 3.53
N VAL A 152 -0.51 -5.14 4.00
CA VAL A 152 0.62 -5.69 4.78
C VAL A 152 0.12 -6.30 6.08
N VAL A 153 -0.73 -5.58 6.83
CA VAL A 153 -1.33 -6.04 8.08
C VAL A 153 -2.19 -7.29 7.85
N PHE A 154 -2.99 -7.30 6.79
CA PHE A 154 -3.80 -8.46 6.41
C PHE A 154 -2.94 -9.71 6.19
N TRP A 155 -1.93 -9.62 5.33
CA TRP A 155 -1.07 -10.75 5.03
C TRP A 155 -0.21 -11.18 6.21
N PHE A 156 0.19 -10.23 7.07
CA PHE A 156 0.84 -10.54 8.32
C PHE A 156 -0.08 -11.31 9.28
N ALA A 157 -1.33 -10.89 9.41
CA ALA A 157 -2.32 -11.57 10.25
C ALA A 157 -2.61 -12.98 9.74
N LEU A 158 -2.62 -13.20 8.42
CA LEU A 158 -2.96 -14.49 7.81
C LEU A 158 -1.77 -15.47 7.76
N LEU A 159 -0.60 -15.01 7.33
CA LEU A 159 0.58 -15.85 7.05
C LEU A 159 1.83 -15.44 7.86
N GLY A 160 1.65 -14.58 8.85
CA GLY A 160 2.77 -14.08 9.66
C GLY A 160 3.77 -13.22 8.87
N PRO A 161 5.04 -13.16 9.33
CA PRO A 161 6.06 -12.32 8.70
C PRO A 161 6.33 -12.66 7.23
N VAL A 162 6.18 -13.93 6.85
CA VAL A 162 6.38 -14.38 5.46
C VAL A 162 5.33 -13.77 4.54
N GLY A 163 4.05 -13.73 4.98
CA GLY A 163 2.96 -13.13 4.21
C GLY A 163 3.14 -11.62 3.99
N ALA A 164 3.48 -10.88 5.05
CA ALA A 164 3.77 -9.45 4.96
C ALA A 164 4.93 -9.16 4.00
N TRP A 165 6.00 -9.96 4.10
CA TRP A 165 7.17 -9.81 3.22
C TRP A 165 6.85 -10.16 1.78
N ALA A 166 6.11 -11.25 1.54
CA ALA A 166 5.69 -11.66 0.21
C ALA A 166 4.87 -10.55 -0.48
N TYR A 167 3.88 -9.99 0.22
CA TYR A 167 3.12 -8.84 -0.29
C TYR A 167 4.04 -7.66 -0.61
N ARG A 168 4.94 -7.30 0.30
CA ARG A 168 5.87 -6.18 0.10
C ARG A 168 6.81 -6.39 -1.10
N VAL A 169 7.30 -7.60 -1.30
CA VAL A 169 8.13 -7.95 -2.45
C VAL A 169 7.37 -7.74 -3.76
N THR A 170 6.12 -8.19 -3.86
CA THR A 170 5.32 -7.97 -5.09
C THR A 170 5.06 -6.49 -5.36
N ASP A 171 4.82 -5.66 -4.33
CA ASP A 171 4.68 -4.21 -4.47
C ASP A 171 6.00 -3.55 -4.95
N LEU A 172 7.13 -3.95 -4.39
CA LEU A 172 8.44 -3.42 -4.81
C LEU A 172 8.80 -3.82 -6.24
N ILE A 173 8.50 -5.05 -6.66
CA ILE A 173 8.69 -5.50 -8.05
C ILE A 173 7.84 -4.66 -8.99
N ARG A 174 6.55 -4.43 -8.67
CA ARG A 174 5.64 -3.59 -9.46
C ARG A 174 6.19 -2.16 -9.60
N ARG A 175 6.52 -1.52 -8.49
CA ARG A 175 7.07 -0.15 -8.49
C ARG A 175 8.36 -0.05 -9.29
N ARG A 176 9.23 -1.06 -9.18
CA ARG A 176 10.50 -1.06 -9.92
C ARG A 176 10.30 -1.30 -11.40
N ALA A 177 9.35 -2.15 -11.80
CA ALA A 177 8.98 -2.35 -13.19
C ALA A 177 8.48 -1.04 -13.83
N VAL A 178 7.53 -0.36 -13.19
CA VAL A 178 7.04 0.96 -13.65
C VAL A 178 8.17 1.98 -13.76
N PHE A 179 9.06 2.05 -12.76
CA PHE A 179 10.19 2.97 -12.78
C PHE A 179 11.17 2.69 -13.95
N ASN A 180 11.39 1.43 -14.29
CA ASN A 180 12.32 1.04 -15.35
C ASN A 180 11.78 1.40 -16.74
N VAL A 181 10.46 1.27 -16.99
CA VAL A 181 9.84 1.69 -18.27
C VAL A 181 10.10 3.17 -18.57
N LEU A 182 10.05 4.02 -17.55
CA LEU A 182 10.28 5.46 -17.73
C LEU A 182 11.73 5.81 -18.12
N ARG A 183 12.65 4.82 -18.09
CA ARG A 183 14.09 5.02 -18.32
C ARG A 183 14.68 4.24 -19.49
N THR A 184 13.91 3.32 -20.06
CA THR A 184 14.39 2.41 -21.10
C THR A 184 13.79 2.80 -22.44
N ASP A 185 14.64 2.84 -23.49
CA ASP A 185 14.20 3.12 -24.87
C ASP A 185 13.40 1.97 -25.50
N ASP A 186 13.48 0.76 -24.91
CA ASP A 186 12.77 -0.43 -25.38
C ASP A 186 11.42 -0.57 -24.68
N VAL A 187 10.44 0.17 -25.21
CA VAL A 187 9.11 0.35 -24.61
C VAL A 187 8.29 -0.94 -24.58
N ALA A 188 8.38 -1.79 -25.61
CA ALA A 188 7.48 -2.94 -25.74
C ALA A 188 7.79 -4.09 -24.77
N GLU A 189 9.07 -4.42 -24.58
CA GLU A 189 9.50 -5.48 -23.65
C GLU A 189 9.30 -5.06 -22.20
N SER A 190 9.65 -3.81 -21.90
CA SER A 190 9.43 -3.20 -20.58
C SER A 190 7.97 -3.13 -20.20
N GLN A 191 7.04 -2.85 -21.12
CA GLN A 191 5.60 -2.86 -20.87
C GLN A 191 5.06 -4.24 -20.51
N SER A 192 5.57 -5.30 -21.15
CA SER A 192 5.14 -6.67 -20.84
C SER A 192 5.49 -7.09 -19.41
N MET A 193 6.65 -6.68 -18.93
CA MET A 193 7.11 -6.93 -17.56
C MET A 193 6.32 -6.12 -16.53
N VAL A 194 5.95 -4.87 -16.87
CA VAL A 194 5.03 -4.07 -16.01
C VAL A 194 3.70 -4.76 -15.88
N GLY A 195 3.07 -5.15 -17.00
CA GLY A 195 1.78 -5.85 -16.95
C GLY A 195 1.82 -7.14 -16.15
N ALA A 196 2.93 -7.90 -16.24
CA ALA A 196 3.11 -9.11 -15.43
C ALA A 196 3.28 -8.81 -13.93
N ALA A 197 4.04 -7.77 -13.58
CA ALA A 197 4.23 -7.34 -12.18
C ALA A 197 2.94 -6.79 -11.58
N GLU A 198 2.18 -6.01 -12.33
CA GLU A 198 0.86 -5.49 -11.95
C GLU A 198 -0.17 -6.61 -11.79
N MET A 199 -0.16 -7.61 -12.67
CA MET A 199 -1.02 -8.78 -12.55
C MET A 199 -0.71 -9.56 -11.27
N LEU A 200 0.57 -9.86 -10.99
CA LEU A 200 0.98 -10.56 -9.78
C LEU A 200 0.57 -9.79 -8.53
N HIS A 201 0.87 -8.49 -8.49
CA HIS A 201 0.48 -7.63 -7.37
C HIS A 201 -1.04 -7.53 -7.23
N GLY A 202 -1.76 -7.41 -8.34
CA GLY A 202 -3.22 -7.37 -8.37
C GLY A 202 -3.87 -8.59 -7.72
N TRP A 203 -3.34 -9.78 -7.94
CA TRP A 203 -3.84 -11.02 -7.31
C TRP A 203 -3.71 -10.98 -5.78
N VAL A 204 -2.54 -10.57 -5.27
CA VAL A 204 -2.32 -10.53 -3.82
C VAL A 204 -2.98 -9.32 -3.16
N ALA A 205 -3.22 -8.24 -3.89
CA ALA A 205 -3.91 -7.05 -3.40
C ALA A 205 -5.44 -7.17 -3.43
N TRP A 206 -6.00 -8.12 -4.19
CA TRP A 206 -7.44 -8.20 -4.46
C TRP A 206 -8.31 -8.36 -3.21
N ILE A 207 -7.96 -9.31 -2.33
CA ILE A 207 -8.71 -9.54 -1.07
C ILE A 207 -8.53 -8.37 -0.09
N PRO A 208 -7.29 -7.92 0.22
CA PRO A 208 -7.08 -6.78 1.11
C PRO A 208 -7.81 -5.51 0.65
N ALA A 209 -7.82 -5.22 -0.65
CA ALA A 209 -8.50 -4.05 -1.20
C ALA A 209 -10.01 -4.04 -0.89
N ARG A 210 -10.67 -5.19 -1.02
CA ARG A 210 -12.10 -5.33 -0.72
C ARG A 210 -12.39 -5.20 0.76
N LEU A 211 -11.56 -5.80 1.61
CA LEU A 211 -11.69 -5.65 3.06
C LEU A 211 -11.45 -4.22 3.51
N THR A 212 -10.49 -3.53 2.89
CA THR A 212 -10.23 -2.11 3.17
C THR A 212 -11.38 -1.23 2.71
N ALA A 213 -11.98 -1.50 1.55
CA ALA A 213 -13.16 -0.78 1.06
C ALA A 213 -14.38 -0.97 1.98
N ILE A 214 -14.63 -2.20 2.48
CA ILE A 214 -15.64 -2.45 3.52
C ILE A 214 -15.30 -1.65 4.78
N GLY A 215 -14.04 -1.62 5.17
CA GLY A 215 -13.57 -0.84 6.30
C GLY A 215 -13.80 0.65 6.14
N TYR A 216 -13.63 1.22 4.94
CA TYR A 216 -13.97 2.63 4.66
C TYR A 216 -15.47 2.89 4.82
N ALA A 217 -16.33 1.98 4.37
CA ALA A 217 -17.77 2.09 4.60
C ALA A 217 -18.13 2.10 6.10
N MET A 218 -17.42 1.30 6.90
CA MET A 218 -17.63 1.25 8.37
C MET A 218 -17.05 2.47 9.09
N ALA A 219 -15.94 3.03 8.61
CA ALA A 219 -15.25 4.17 9.24
C ALA A 219 -15.80 5.54 8.79
N GLY A 220 -16.55 5.60 7.69
CA GLY A 220 -17.10 6.80 7.07
C GLY A 220 -18.60 6.73 6.82
N SER A 221 -19.04 7.32 5.71
CA SER A 221 -20.44 7.24 5.26
C SER A 221 -20.70 5.90 4.59
N PHE A 222 -21.54 5.08 5.22
CA PHE A 222 -21.91 3.77 4.71
C PHE A 222 -22.68 3.86 3.39
N ASP A 223 -23.66 4.77 3.30
CA ASP A 223 -24.52 4.90 2.11
C ASP A 223 -23.72 5.37 0.89
N GLY A 224 -22.86 6.38 1.07
CA GLY A 224 -21.97 6.86 0.00
C GLY A 224 -21.03 5.78 -0.48
N ALA A 225 -20.38 5.07 0.44
CA ALA A 225 -19.46 3.99 0.14
C ALA A 225 -20.16 2.83 -0.59
N LEU A 226 -21.37 2.43 -0.17
CA LEU A 226 -22.14 1.35 -0.78
C LEU A 226 -22.59 1.69 -2.21
N SER A 227 -23.01 2.93 -2.46
CA SER A 227 -23.36 3.40 -3.79
C SER A 227 -22.16 3.34 -4.74
N ALA A 228 -21.01 3.89 -4.30
CA ALA A 228 -19.77 3.85 -5.07
C ALA A 228 -19.27 2.41 -5.33
N TRP A 229 -19.44 1.51 -4.36
CA TRP A 229 -19.10 0.10 -4.53
C TRP A 229 -19.92 -0.55 -5.65
N ARG A 230 -21.25 -0.34 -5.66
CA ARG A 230 -22.13 -0.91 -6.67
C ARG A 230 -21.82 -0.41 -8.08
N GLU A 231 -21.51 0.88 -8.21
CA GLU A 231 -21.14 1.49 -9.49
C GLU A 231 -19.81 0.93 -10.00
N THR A 232 -18.82 0.78 -9.13
CA THR A 232 -17.48 0.31 -9.51
C THR A 232 -17.45 -1.19 -9.82
N SER A 233 -18.24 -2.00 -9.12
CA SER A 233 -18.27 -3.47 -9.31
C SER A 233 -18.86 -3.90 -10.66
N SER A 234 -19.41 -2.98 -11.43
CA SER A 234 -20.03 -3.27 -12.75
C SER A 234 -19.01 -3.31 -13.89
N ASP A 235 -17.76 -2.89 -13.67
CA ASP A 235 -16.74 -2.81 -14.73
C ASP A 235 -15.73 -3.97 -14.65
N GLU A 236 -16.18 -5.16 -15.08
CA GLU A 236 -15.36 -6.38 -15.08
C GLU A 236 -14.26 -6.40 -16.18
N ARG A 237 -14.16 -5.37 -17.02
CA ARG A 237 -13.23 -5.34 -18.16
C ARG A 237 -11.82 -4.94 -17.80
N LEU A 238 -11.64 -4.33 -16.64
CA LEU A 238 -10.34 -3.82 -16.20
C LEU A 238 -9.46 -4.92 -15.57
N PRO A 239 -8.13 -4.81 -15.66
CA PRO A 239 -7.22 -5.66 -14.90
C PRO A 239 -7.48 -5.59 -13.39
N LEU A 240 -7.22 -6.68 -12.65
CA LEU A 240 -7.54 -6.79 -11.23
C LEU A 240 -6.90 -5.71 -10.35
N HIS A 241 -5.70 -5.23 -10.72
CA HIS A 241 -5.04 -4.15 -9.98
C HIS A 241 -5.78 -2.83 -10.16
N GLU A 242 -6.19 -2.49 -11.38
CA GLU A 242 -6.98 -1.28 -11.67
C GLU A 242 -8.35 -1.33 -11.02
N GLN A 243 -9.03 -2.49 -11.07
CA GLN A 243 -10.30 -2.68 -10.36
C GLN A 243 -10.16 -2.40 -8.85
N SER A 244 -9.08 -2.89 -8.25
CA SER A 244 -8.81 -2.70 -6.82
C SER A 244 -8.48 -1.24 -6.50
N GLU A 245 -7.70 -0.55 -7.33
CA GLU A 245 -7.42 0.88 -7.19
C GLU A 245 -8.68 1.72 -7.32
N GLN A 246 -9.48 1.50 -8.36
CA GLN A 246 -10.71 2.25 -8.57
C GLN A 246 -11.73 2.02 -7.45
N LEU A 247 -11.84 0.77 -6.96
CA LEU A 247 -12.71 0.45 -5.84
C LEU A 247 -12.29 1.24 -4.58
N LEU A 248 -11.00 1.20 -4.23
CA LEU A 248 -10.48 1.91 -3.06
C LEU A 248 -10.62 3.43 -3.18
N ALA A 249 -10.33 3.98 -4.37
CA ALA A 249 -10.44 5.39 -4.66
C ALA A 249 -11.89 5.88 -4.51
N ARG A 250 -12.82 5.28 -5.27
CA ARG A 250 -14.22 5.71 -5.30
C ARG A 250 -14.92 5.47 -3.97
N VAL A 251 -14.79 4.28 -3.38
CA VAL A 251 -15.40 3.96 -2.08
C VAL A 251 -14.81 4.83 -0.97
N GLY A 252 -13.48 5.04 -0.97
CA GLY A 252 -12.81 5.86 0.02
C GLY A 252 -13.29 7.32 -0.03
N VAL A 253 -13.27 7.94 -1.21
CA VAL A 253 -13.73 9.34 -1.37
C VAL A 253 -15.22 9.49 -1.06
N SER A 254 -16.06 8.55 -1.51
CA SER A 254 -17.50 8.59 -1.21
C SER A 254 -17.79 8.38 0.28
N ALA A 255 -16.95 7.61 0.98
CA ALA A 255 -17.05 7.44 2.43
C ALA A 255 -16.73 8.73 3.23
N LEU A 256 -16.01 9.69 2.64
CA LEU A 256 -15.72 10.98 3.28
C LEU A 256 -16.98 11.82 3.46
N ALA A 257 -17.96 11.70 2.54
CA ALA A 257 -19.21 12.47 2.52
C ALA A 257 -18.97 13.98 2.71
N LEU A 258 -17.96 14.52 2.03
CA LEU A 258 -17.58 15.92 2.15
C LEU A 258 -18.64 16.82 1.53
N GLN A 259 -19.25 17.65 2.36
CA GLN A 259 -20.19 18.67 1.91
C GLN A 259 -19.44 19.86 1.30
N LEU A 260 -20.01 20.46 0.26
CA LEU A 260 -19.57 21.75 -0.24
C LEU A 260 -19.91 22.83 0.77
N LEU A 261 -18.94 23.64 1.14
CA LEU A 261 -19.15 24.79 2.04
C LEU A 261 -19.24 26.08 1.20
N ASP A 262 -20.29 26.87 1.42
CA ASP A 262 -20.47 28.10 0.71
C ASP A 262 -19.30 29.08 0.96
N GLY A 263 -18.70 29.58 -0.11
CA GLY A 263 -17.56 30.51 -0.04
C GLY A 263 -16.22 29.88 0.31
N GLU A 264 -16.11 28.55 0.35
CA GLU A 264 -14.83 27.86 0.57
C GLU A 264 -13.91 28.01 -0.66
N SER A 265 -12.66 28.43 -0.43
CA SER A 265 -11.66 28.47 -1.50
C SER A 265 -11.25 27.05 -1.92
N LEU A 266 -10.78 26.89 -3.18
CA LEU A 266 -10.25 25.60 -3.68
C LEU A 266 -9.12 25.08 -2.79
N SER A 267 -8.21 25.95 -2.37
CA SER A 267 -7.10 25.57 -1.48
C SER A 267 -7.61 25.04 -0.13
N ALA A 268 -8.58 25.73 0.50
CA ALA A 268 -9.17 25.28 1.76
C ALA A 268 -9.89 23.92 1.60
N ARG A 269 -10.63 23.74 0.48
CA ARG A 269 -11.29 22.48 0.15
C ARG A 269 -10.28 21.34 -0.03
N GLY A 270 -9.17 21.58 -0.74
CA GLY A 270 -8.10 20.60 -0.95
C GLY A 270 -7.45 20.16 0.36
N VAL A 271 -7.13 21.11 1.24
CA VAL A 271 -6.58 20.80 2.57
C VAL A 271 -7.57 20.01 3.42
N ARG A 272 -8.84 20.42 3.44
CA ARG A 272 -9.90 19.75 4.19
C ARG A 272 -10.12 18.32 3.68
N GLY A 273 -10.14 18.11 2.36
CA GLY A 273 -10.31 16.80 1.73
C GLY A 273 -9.17 15.84 2.04
N ALA A 274 -7.93 16.29 1.87
CA ALA A 274 -6.76 15.48 2.18
C ALA A 274 -6.69 15.10 3.67
N ARG A 275 -6.99 16.04 4.58
CA ARG A 275 -7.07 15.76 6.04
C ARG A 275 -8.21 14.80 6.37
N ALA A 276 -9.37 14.94 5.72
CA ALA A 276 -10.49 14.03 5.91
C ALA A 276 -10.18 12.60 5.45
N ALA A 277 -9.51 12.45 4.30
CA ALA A 277 -9.06 11.16 3.79
C ALA A 277 -8.07 10.50 4.77
N ASN A 278 -7.08 11.24 5.27
CA ASN A 278 -6.18 10.73 6.30
C ASN A 278 -6.92 10.38 7.60
N GLY A 279 -7.91 11.18 8.00
CA GLY A 279 -8.77 10.90 9.15
C GLY A 279 -9.57 9.61 9.00
N LEU A 280 -10.06 9.29 7.79
CA LEU A 280 -10.72 8.02 7.46
C LEU A 280 -9.76 6.84 7.63
N VAL A 281 -8.52 6.96 7.13
CA VAL A 281 -7.47 5.94 7.29
C VAL A 281 -7.17 5.68 8.76
N VAL A 282 -7.02 6.73 9.58
CA VAL A 282 -6.76 6.60 11.03
C VAL A 282 -7.91 5.92 11.77
N ARG A 283 -9.17 6.27 11.44
CA ARG A 283 -10.34 5.59 12.01
C ARG A 283 -10.37 4.12 11.65
N LEU A 284 -10.11 3.78 10.38
CA LEU A 284 -10.04 2.39 9.95
C LEU A 284 -8.90 1.64 10.64
N LEU A 285 -7.73 2.27 10.80
CA LEU A 285 -6.62 1.67 11.54
C LEU A 285 -7.00 1.36 13.00
N THR A 286 -7.76 2.24 13.63
CA THR A 286 -8.27 2.02 14.99
C THR A 286 -9.23 0.83 15.04
N ILE A 287 -10.13 0.70 14.07
CA ILE A 287 -11.03 -0.47 13.96
C ILE A 287 -10.22 -1.76 13.82
N TRP A 288 -9.21 -1.79 12.93
CA TRP A 288 -8.36 -2.95 12.75
C TRP A 288 -7.58 -3.30 14.04
N ALA A 289 -7.04 -2.29 14.73
CA ALA A 289 -6.32 -2.49 15.99
C ALA A 289 -7.23 -3.12 17.07
N VAL A 290 -8.50 -2.67 17.16
CA VAL A 290 -9.48 -3.24 18.08
C VAL A 290 -9.81 -4.68 17.71
N VAL A 291 -10.07 -4.98 16.43
CA VAL A 291 -10.37 -6.33 15.94
C VAL A 291 -9.21 -7.27 16.23
N ILE A 292 -7.98 -6.88 15.87
CA ILE A 292 -6.78 -7.68 16.10
C ILE A 292 -6.54 -7.88 17.60
N GLY A 293 -6.73 -6.82 18.42
CA GLY A 293 -6.63 -6.91 19.87
C GLY A 293 -7.64 -7.90 20.47
N ALA A 294 -8.90 -7.84 20.03
CA ALA A 294 -9.93 -8.77 20.44
C ALA A 294 -9.57 -10.21 20.04
N MET A 295 -9.16 -10.46 18.80
CA MET A 295 -8.71 -11.77 18.34
C MET A 295 -7.55 -12.32 19.18
N THR A 296 -6.61 -11.47 19.58
CA THR A 296 -5.48 -11.84 20.42
C THR A 296 -5.95 -12.28 21.82
N LEU A 297 -6.90 -11.56 22.42
CA LEU A 297 -7.45 -11.87 23.74
C LEU A 297 -8.25 -13.17 23.75
N TYR A 298 -8.99 -13.47 22.69
CA TYR A 298 -9.75 -14.71 22.57
C TYR A 298 -8.90 -15.94 22.15
N GLY A 299 -7.58 -15.78 22.04
CA GLY A 299 -6.66 -16.89 21.77
C GLY A 299 -6.70 -17.38 20.32
N PHE A 300 -7.29 -16.63 19.41
CA PHE A 300 -7.15 -16.88 17.97
C PHE A 300 -5.71 -16.58 17.54
N SER A 301 -4.82 -17.55 17.75
CA SER A 301 -3.51 -17.53 17.10
C SER A 301 -3.71 -18.06 15.68
N VAL A 302 -3.69 -17.19 14.72
CA VAL A 302 -3.49 -17.62 13.34
C VAL A 302 -2.00 -17.99 13.24
N LEU A 303 -1.73 -19.29 13.04
CA LEU A 303 -0.45 -20.00 12.83
C LEU A 303 0.79 -19.42 13.51
#